data_5a009519a01aa4c8f5e9654caddf1204
#
_entry.id   5a009519a01aa4c8f5e9654caddf1204
#
_cell.length_a   1.000
_cell.length_b   1.000
_cell.length_c   1.000
_cell.angle_alpha   90.00
_cell.angle_beta   90.00
_cell.angle_gamma   90.00
#
_symmetry.space_group_name_H-M   'P 1'
#
loop_
_entity.id
_entity.type
_entity.pdbx_description
1 polymer ?
#
loop_
_entity_poly.entity_id
_entity_poly.type
_entity_poly.pdbx_seq_one_letter_code
_entity_poly.pdbx_strand_id
1 'polypeptide(L)'
;AAAPSPNDKETKQKLTDLGVQRAKQWGWVNTYTYTKSLGEQLIAMEPGLRYTIVRPAIVEAALDYPFPGWVEGGRTAAPLVMMAMQGLRHWPVREDAPMEVVPVDQVAGAIILAGALLLHHEAAPVYHLATADRNPVSYGQIIRWINAEYLKDNRKIKLLTPGVVVMTPEVARSRGQLVSRKLTGIYEFLTEVRQFAQKNKLPFAKRLTKLGNNIRMITRQLSIREAALELYQPFLYDNRFIFESENIRTAHARLSEEEQRKLPWWPERIRWRHYWTVNELRGIQKWVEGESTKAYSFKL
;
A
#
# COMPACT_ATOMS: atom_id res chain seq x y z
N ALA A 1 38.56 -15.66 10.32
CA ALA A 1 37.28 -15.65 9.61
C ALA A 1 37.03 -14.22 9.11
N ALA A 2 36.74 -14.04 7.82
CA ALA A 2 36.42 -12.74 7.27
C ALA A 2 35.14 -12.21 7.93
N ALA A 3 35.07 -10.89 8.22
CA ALA A 3 33.88 -10.27 8.75
C ALA A 3 32.70 -10.50 7.78
N PRO A 4 31.48 -10.82 8.27
CA PRO A 4 30.34 -11.07 7.41
C PRO A 4 30.04 -9.84 6.55
N SER A 5 29.89 -10.03 5.25
CA SER A 5 29.55 -8.97 4.33
C SER A 5 28.16 -8.40 4.65
N PRO A 6 27.96 -7.07 4.70
CA PRO A 6 26.65 -6.48 4.91
C PRO A 6 25.62 -6.85 3.82
N ASN A 7 26.07 -7.44 2.73
CA ASN A 7 25.24 -7.92 1.63
C ASN A 7 24.86 -9.41 1.72
N ASP A 8 25.40 -10.15 2.67
CA ASP A 8 25.00 -11.52 2.92
C ASP A 8 23.54 -11.62 3.40
N LYS A 9 22.81 -12.64 2.93
CA LYS A 9 21.36 -12.80 3.21
C LYS A 9 21.09 -12.95 4.70
N GLU A 10 21.93 -13.68 5.41
CA GLU A 10 21.79 -13.91 6.86
C GLU A 10 22.05 -12.62 7.64
N THR A 11 23.08 -11.85 7.26
CA THR A 11 23.37 -10.54 7.84
C THR A 11 22.26 -9.55 7.63
N LYS A 12 21.67 -9.50 6.42
CA LYS A 12 20.49 -8.66 6.13
C LYS A 12 19.30 -9.05 6.99
N GLN A 13 19.04 -10.34 7.16
CA GLN A 13 17.93 -10.78 8.01
C GLN A 13 18.15 -10.39 9.47
N LYS A 14 19.33 -10.60 10.02
CA LYS A 14 19.67 -10.18 11.39
C LYS A 14 19.52 -8.69 11.61
N LEU A 15 19.99 -7.87 10.65
CA LEU A 15 19.83 -6.41 10.72
C LEU A 15 18.36 -5.99 10.66
N THR A 16 17.56 -6.66 9.83
CA THR A 16 16.11 -6.41 9.74
C THR A 16 15.44 -6.72 11.07
N ASP A 17 15.72 -7.88 11.66
CA ASP A 17 15.12 -8.32 12.92
C ASP A 17 15.50 -7.38 14.08
N LEU A 18 16.78 -6.98 14.16
CA LEU A 18 17.26 -6.01 15.14
C LEU A 18 16.59 -4.63 14.97
N GLY A 19 16.43 -4.19 13.73
CA GLY A 19 15.75 -2.93 13.41
C GLY A 19 14.28 -2.93 13.85
N VAL A 20 13.57 -4.03 13.57
CA VAL A 20 12.17 -4.21 14.01
C VAL A 20 12.08 -4.26 15.54
N GLN A 21 12.97 -5.01 16.19
CA GLN A 21 13.01 -5.07 17.66
C GLN A 21 13.24 -3.69 18.26
N ARG A 22 14.21 -2.92 17.71
CA ARG A 22 14.52 -1.57 18.18
C ARG A 22 13.35 -0.61 18.01
N ALA A 23 12.67 -0.65 16.86
CA ALA A 23 11.48 0.15 16.62
C ALA A 23 10.39 -0.14 17.68
N LYS A 24 10.10 -1.41 17.94
CA LYS A 24 9.11 -1.84 18.94
C LYS A 24 9.46 -1.40 20.36
N GLN A 25 10.75 -1.44 20.76
CA GLN A 25 11.20 -0.96 22.07
C GLN A 25 10.85 0.53 22.31
N TRP A 26 10.79 1.32 21.23
CA TRP A 26 10.44 2.73 21.28
C TRP A 26 8.97 3.01 20.90
N GLY A 27 8.13 1.98 20.84
CA GLY A 27 6.70 2.11 20.56
C GLY A 27 6.33 2.30 19.09
N TRP A 28 7.28 2.12 18.15
CA TRP A 28 7.02 2.25 16.73
C TRP A 28 6.59 0.94 16.10
N VAL A 29 5.65 1.01 15.16
CA VAL A 29 5.09 -0.19 14.50
C VAL A 29 6.06 -0.89 13.56
N ASN A 30 7.02 -0.15 13.00
CA ASN A 30 8.03 -0.68 12.08
C ASN A 30 9.27 0.21 12.00
N THR A 31 10.32 -0.27 11.33
CA THR A 31 11.59 0.45 11.14
C THR A 31 11.41 1.74 10.33
N TYR A 32 10.50 1.77 9.36
CA TYR A 32 10.28 2.95 8.53
C TYR A 32 9.79 4.13 9.36
N THR A 33 8.72 3.96 10.13
CA THR A 33 8.17 5.04 10.98
C THR A 33 9.18 5.45 12.06
N TYR A 34 9.92 4.49 12.61
CA TYR A 34 10.97 4.76 13.59
C TYR A 34 12.10 5.63 13.01
N THR A 35 12.65 5.28 11.83
CA THR A 35 13.73 6.06 11.21
C THR A 35 13.28 7.44 10.75
N LYS A 36 12.02 7.59 10.31
CA LYS A 36 11.44 8.91 10.03
C LYS A 36 11.39 9.79 11.26
N SER A 37 10.96 9.24 12.40
CA SER A 37 10.98 9.95 13.69
C SER A 37 12.39 10.36 14.12
N LEU A 38 13.39 9.48 13.96
CA LEU A 38 14.78 9.83 14.25
C LEU A 38 15.29 10.98 13.39
N GLY A 39 14.93 10.99 12.09
CA GLY A 39 15.28 12.10 11.18
C GLY A 39 14.71 13.44 11.64
N GLU A 40 13.44 13.47 12.06
CA GLU A 40 12.83 14.69 12.61
C GLU A 40 13.52 15.15 13.90
N GLN A 41 13.84 14.22 14.80
CA GLN A 41 14.54 14.54 16.05
C GLN A 41 15.93 15.12 15.80
N LEU A 42 16.70 14.54 14.87
CA LEU A 42 18.03 15.04 14.52
C LEU A 42 17.97 16.47 13.97
N ILE A 43 17.00 16.77 13.10
CA ILE A 43 16.79 18.12 12.58
C ILE A 43 16.40 19.08 13.71
N ALA A 44 15.51 18.67 14.61
CA ALA A 44 15.06 19.49 15.73
C ALA A 44 16.17 19.77 16.77
N MET A 45 17.17 18.92 16.85
CA MET A 45 18.31 19.08 17.77
C MET A 45 19.43 19.95 17.20
N GLU A 46 19.40 20.31 15.91
CA GLU A 46 20.48 21.08 15.28
C GLU A 46 20.37 22.57 15.63
N PRO A 47 21.34 23.12 16.40
CA PRO A 47 21.29 24.49 16.84
C PRO A 47 21.34 25.48 15.68
N GLY A 48 20.44 26.48 15.68
CA GLY A 48 20.43 27.54 14.67
C GLY A 48 19.87 27.15 13.31
N LEU A 49 19.50 25.89 13.09
CA LEU A 49 18.84 25.46 11.87
C LEU A 49 17.37 25.95 11.85
N ARG A 50 17.00 26.70 10.82
CA ARG A 50 15.61 27.04 10.55
C ARG A 50 14.99 25.93 9.72
N TYR A 51 13.91 25.35 10.20
CA TYR A 51 13.23 24.27 9.52
C TYR A 51 11.72 24.33 9.70
N THR A 52 11.02 23.65 8.85
CA THR A 52 9.64 23.23 9.01
C THR A 52 9.51 21.77 8.57
N ILE A 53 8.62 21.03 9.21
CA ILE A 53 8.41 19.62 8.92
C ILE A 53 7.11 19.47 8.15
N VAL A 54 7.17 18.82 6.99
CA VAL A 54 5.99 18.47 6.21
C VAL A 54 5.74 16.98 6.35
N ARG A 55 4.57 16.62 6.88
CA ARG A 55 4.15 15.23 7.14
C ARG A 55 2.96 14.87 6.26
N PRO A 56 3.19 14.39 5.03
CA PRO A 56 2.09 13.92 4.19
C PRO A 56 1.53 12.62 4.75
N ALA A 57 0.22 12.45 4.62
CA ALA A 57 -0.47 11.18 4.77
C ALA A 57 -0.05 10.20 3.66
N ILE A 58 -0.86 9.21 3.31
CA ILE A 58 -0.54 8.27 2.23
C ILE A 58 -0.60 9.03 0.90
N VAL A 59 0.58 9.20 0.27
CA VAL A 59 0.68 9.92 -1.01
C VAL A 59 0.34 8.96 -2.14
N GLU A 60 -0.64 9.34 -2.95
CA GLU A 60 -1.14 8.55 -4.08
C GLU A 60 -1.12 9.36 -5.39
N ALA A 61 -1.71 8.82 -6.46
CA ALA A 61 -1.66 9.42 -7.79
C ALA A 61 -2.06 10.90 -7.82
N ALA A 62 -1.57 11.63 -8.80
CA ALA A 62 -1.91 13.03 -9.01
C ALA A 62 -3.42 13.22 -9.26
N LEU A 63 -3.99 14.28 -8.66
CA LEU A 63 -5.36 14.67 -8.90
C LEU A 63 -5.48 15.34 -10.29
N ASP A 64 -4.61 16.30 -10.56
CA ASP A 64 -4.65 17.13 -11.75
C ASP A 64 -3.29 17.26 -12.46
N TYR A 65 -2.18 17.42 -11.73
CA TYR A 65 -0.88 17.76 -12.30
C TYR A 65 0.20 16.68 -12.05
N PRO A 66 1.04 16.33 -13.05
CA PRO A 66 1.12 16.87 -14.42
C PRO A 66 -0.06 16.46 -15.31
N PHE A 67 -0.78 15.43 -14.95
CA PHE A 67 -2.05 14.98 -15.51
C PHE A 67 -2.73 14.02 -14.52
N PRO A 68 -4.06 13.92 -14.55
CA PRO A 68 -4.79 13.04 -13.63
C PRO A 68 -4.31 11.60 -13.70
N GLY A 69 -4.05 11.00 -12.53
CA GLY A 69 -3.62 9.62 -12.42
C GLY A 69 -2.12 9.38 -12.66
N TRP A 70 -1.29 10.43 -12.72
CA TRP A 70 0.16 10.22 -12.74
C TRP A 70 0.63 9.59 -11.43
N VAL A 71 1.35 8.47 -11.52
CA VAL A 71 1.90 7.72 -10.39
C VAL A 71 3.19 7.02 -10.82
N GLU A 72 4.20 7.03 -9.94
CA GLU A 72 5.45 6.33 -10.17
C GLU A 72 5.62 5.18 -9.17
N GLY A 73 5.72 3.97 -9.71
CA GLY A 73 6.01 2.76 -8.97
C GLY A 73 4.82 2.17 -8.20
N GLY A 74 4.94 0.89 -7.86
CA GLY A 74 3.90 0.13 -7.15
C GLY A 74 4.11 0.15 -5.64
N ARG A 75 4.12 1.33 -5.02
CA ARG A 75 4.32 1.52 -3.57
C ARG A 75 3.01 2.00 -2.93
N THR A 76 3.06 2.32 -1.64
CA THR A 76 1.93 2.86 -0.86
C THR A 76 0.67 2.00 -0.96
N ALA A 77 -0.48 2.46 -1.48
CA ALA A 77 -1.69 1.66 -1.63
C ALA A 77 -1.71 0.82 -2.92
N ALA A 78 -0.83 1.06 -3.89
CA ALA A 78 -0.83 0.34 -5.16
C ALA A 78 -0.83 -1.20 -5.01
N PRO A 79 -0.07 -1.84 -4.09
CA PRO A 79 -0.15 -3.28 -3.88
C PRO A 79 -1.54 -3.76 -3.48
N LEU A 80 -2.26 -2.99 -2.65
CA LEU A 80 -3.62 -3.31 -2.22
C LEU A 80 -4.61 -3.17 -3.38
N VAL A 81 -4.49 -2.09 -4.16
CA VAL A 81 -5.28 -1.87 -5.38
C VAL A 81 -5.07 -3.01 -6.38
N MET A 82 -3.81 -3.41 -6.62
CA MET A 82 -3.47 -4.53 -7.48
C MET A 82 -4.07 -5.85 -6.98
N MET A 83 -4.04 -6.13 -5.66
CA MET A 83 -4.68 -7.31 -5.10
C MET A 83 -6.20 -7.29 -5.31
N ALA A 84 -6.85 -6.13 -5.16
CA ALA A 84 -8.28 -5.97 -5.45
C ALA A 84 -8.58 -6.28 -6.92
N MET A 85 -7.77 -5.77 -7.84
CA MET A 85 -7.86 -6.03 -9.29
C MET A 85 -7.58 -7.49 -9.67
N GLN A 86 -6.73 -8.17 -8.92
CA GLN A 86 -6.47 -9.61 -9.08
C GLN A 86 -7.54 -10.49 -8.41
N GLY A 87 -8.63 -9.89 -7.93
CA GLY A 87 -9.78 -10.61 -7.41
C GLY A 87 -9.73 -10.92 -5.91
N LEU A 88 -8.93 -10.23 -5.12
CA LEU A 88 -9.02 -10.34 -3.66
C LEU A 88 -10.40 -9.88 -3.18
N ARG A 89 -11.09 -10.73 -2.43
CA ARG A 89 -12.47 -10.48 -1.93
C ARG A 89 -12.53 -10.39 -0.42
N HIS A 90 -11.62 -11.03 0.27
CA HIS A 90 -11.59 -11.12 1.72
C HIS A 90 -10.57 -10.13 2.27
N TRP A 91 -11.06 -9.06 2.92
CA TRP A 91 -10.25 -7.94 3.34
C TRP A 91 -10.18 -7.84 4.86
N PRO A 92 -9.00 -7.98 5.47
CA PRO A 92 -8.80 -7.74 6.89
C PRO A 92 -8.66 -6.24 7.16
N VAL A 93 -9.76 -5.51 6.99
CA VAL A 93 -9.80 -4.06 7.16
C VAL A 93 -10.91 -3.67 8.14
N ARG A 94 -10.73 -2.53 8.77
CA ARG A 94 -11.82 -1.87 9.49
C ARG A 94 -12.61 -1.03 8.48
N GLU A 95 -13.80 -1.48 8.18
CA GLU A 95 -14.59 -0.97 7.06
C GLU A 95 -14.90 0.52 7.14
N ASP A 96 -15.19 1.00 8.35
CA ASP A 96 -15.55 2.39 8.67
C ASP A 96 -14.34 3.29 8.94
N ALA A 97 -13.13 2.74 9.06
CA ALA A 97 -11.96 3.53 9.33
C ALA A 97 -11.63 4.45 8.15
N PRO A 98 -11.33 5.73 8.43
CA PRO A 98 -10.90 6.65 7.39
C PRO A 98 -9.55 6.22 6.83
N MET A 99 -9.39 6.38 5.52
CA MET A 99 -8.10 6.26 4.86
C MET A 99 -7.54 7.66 4.63
N GLU A 100 -6.41 7.94 5.26
CA GLU A 100 -5.71 9.22 5.10
C GLU A 100 -4.89 9.20 3.82
N VAL A 101 -5.40 9.83 2.77
CA VAL A 101 -4.80 9.89 1.44
C VAL A 101 -4.68 11.32 0.97
N VAL A 102 -3.58 11.64 0.32
CA VAL A 102 -3.35 12.94 -0.29
C VAL A 102 -2.77 12.78 -1.70
N PRO A 103 -3.30 13.48 -2.73
CA PRO A 103 -2.74 13.47 -4.07
C PRO A 103 -1.33 14.07 -4.10
N VAL A 104 -0.43 13.49 -4.89
CA VAL A 104 0.99 13.88 -4.93
C VAL A 104 1.21 15.32 -5.39
N ASP A 105 0.39 15.83 -6.28
CA ASP A 105 0.46 17.20 -6.76
C ASP A 105 0.07 18.22 -5.68
N GLN A 106 -0.89 17.90 -4.81
CA GLN A 106 -1.19 18.72 -3.64
C GLN A 106 -0.04 18.69 -2.62
N VAL A 107 0.62 17.55 -2.45
CA VAL A 107 1.82 17.44 -1.59
C VAL A 107 2.94 18.33 -2.13
N ALA A 108 3.21 18.29 -3.44
CA ALA A 108 4.22 19.13 -4.07
C ALA A 108 3.95 20.62 -3.88
N GLY A 109 2.71 21.05 -4.14
CA GLY A 109 2.28 22.42 -3.91
C GLY A 109 2.43 22.87 -2.45
N ALA A 110 2.05 22.03 -1.51
CA ALA A 110 2.18 22.30 -0.07
C ALA A 110 3.64 22.40 0.38
N ILE A 111 4.55 21.60 -0.17
CA ILE A 111 5.99 21.69 0.12
C ILE A 111 6.56 23.03 -0.38
N ILE A 112 6.18 23.45 -1.58
CA ILE A 112 6.60 24.75 -2.14
C ILE A 112 6.08 25.90 -1.24
N LEU A 113 4.82 25.86 -0.84
CA LEU A 113 4.23 26.87 0.05
C LEU A 113 4.93 26.90 1.42
N ALA A 114 5.13 25.74 2.04
CA ALA A 114 5.83 25.64 3.33
C ALA A 114 7.26 26.18 3.24
N GLY A 115 7.97 25.90 2.13
CA GLY A 115 9.31 26.39 1.86
C GLY A 115 9.33 27.92 1.70
N ALA A 116 8.39 28.50 0.96
CA ALA A 116 8.24 29.96 0.82
C ALA A 116 8.00 30.63 2.18
N LEU A 117 7.07 30.10 2.97
CA LEU A 117 6.79 30.62 4.32
C LEU A 117 8.00 30.48 5.27
N LEU A 118 8.79 29.42 5.14
CA LEU A 118 10.03 29.26 5.91
C LEU A 118 11.04 30.35 5.57
N LEU A 119 11.20 30.70 4.30
CA LEU A 119 12.08 31.79 3.86
C LEU A 119 11.64 33.15 4.39
N HIS A 120 10.34 33.37 4.53
CA HIS A 120 9.75 34.60 5.08
C HIS A 120 9.62 34.59 6.62
N HIS A 121 10.12 33.57 7.33
CA HIS A 121 9.99 33.40 8.79
C HIS A 121 8.53 33.27 9.28
N GLU A 122 7.63 32.78 8.47
CA GLU A 122 6.20 32.65 8.74
C GLU A 122 5.70 31.21 8.76
N ALA A 123 6.61 30.25 8.60
CA ALA A 123 6.23 28.84 8.56
C ALA A 123 5.80 28.33 9.94
N ALA A 124 4.75 27.53 9.96
CA ALA A 124 4.43 26.71 11.11
C ALA A 124 5.52 25.64 11.35
N PRO A 125 5.75 25.17 12.58
CA PRO A 125 6.74 24.14 12.86
C PRO A 125 6.48 22.83 12.12
N VAL A 126 5.19 22.46 11.93
CA VAL A 126 4.76 21.23 11.26
C VAL A 126 3.55 21.49 10.39
N TYR A 127 3.54 20.93 9.19
CA TYR A 127 2.39 20.85 8.30
C TYR A 127 1.99 19.40 8.10
N HIS A 128 0.83 18.99 8.61
CA HIS A 128 0.21 17.73 8.22
C HIS A 128 -0.53 17.93 6.91
N LEU A 129 -0.22 17.09 5.92
CA LEU A 129 -0.90 17.08 4.64
C LEU A 129 -1.84 15.89 4.61
N ALA A 130 -3.05 16.11 5.06
CA ALA A 130 -4.09 15.11 5.26
C ALA A 130 -5.43 15.63 4.73
N THR A 131 -6.38 14.72 4.52
CA THR A 131 -7.65 15.08 3.88
C THR A 131 -8.87 14.62 4.67
N ALA A 132 -8.73 13.64 5.56
CA ALA A 132 -9.87 13.02 6.23
C ALA A 132 -10.54 13.93 7.27
N ASP A 133 -9.86 14.95 7.78
CA ASP A 133 -10.43 15.99 8.64
C ASP A 133 -11.47 16.87 7.90
N ARG A 134 -11.44 16.89 6.56
CA ARG A 134 -12.32 17.71 5.72
C ARG A 134 -13.16 16.90 4.75
N ASN A 135 -12.62 15.83 4.22
CA ASN A 135 -13.28 15.01 3.21
C ASN A 135 -12.93 13.53 3.44
N PRO A 136 -13.47 12.91 4.48
CA PRO A 136 -13.15 11.53 4.82
C PRO A 136 -13.64 10.54 3.78
N VAL A 137 -12.84 9.51 3.53
CA VAL A 137 -13.20 8.32 2.76
C VAL A 137 -12.80 7.08 3.53
N SER A 138 -13.65 6.06 3.59
CA SER A 138 -13.34 4.84 4.33
C SER A 138 -12.73 3.76 3.45
N TYR A 139 -11.94 2.86 4.07
CA TYR A 139 -11.41 1.67 3.40
C TYR A 139 -12.52 0.86 2.72
N GLY A 140 -13.65 0.67 3.39
CA GLY A 140 -14.78 -0.07 2.85
C GLY A 140 -15.37 0.55 1.58
N GLN A 141 -15.46 1.88 1.51
CA GLN A 141 -15.91 2.58 0.31
C GLN A 141 -14.96 2.35 -0.86
N ILE A 142 -13.66 2.56 -0.64
CA ILE A 142 -12.62 2.41 -1.67
C ILE A 142 -12.60 0.99 -2.22
N ILE A 143 -12.56 -0.01 -1.35
CA ILE A 143 -12.52 -1.42 -1.74
C ILE A 143 -13.76 -1.79 -2.56
N ARG A 144 -14.96 -1.32 -2.17
CA ARG A 144 -16.18 -1.57 -2.94
C ARG A 144 -16.15 -0.92 -4.32
N TRP A 145 -15.65 0.31 -4.44
CA TRP A 145 -15.56 0.98 -5.73
C TRP A 145 -14.58 0.27 -6.67
N ILE A 146 -13.37 -0.06 -6.21
CA ILE A 146 -12.37 -0.78 -7.02
C ILE A 146 -12.91 -2.16 -7.41
N ASN A 147 -13.54 -2.88 -6.49
CA ASN A 147 -14.16 -4.17 -6.78
C ASN A 147 -15.28 -4.06 -7.83
N ALA A 148 -16.09 -3.01 -7.76
CA ALA A 148 -17.14 -2.77 -8.75
C ALA A 148 -16.56 -2.54 -10.15
N GLU A 149 -15.45 -1.81 -10.28
CA GLU A 149 -14.75 -1.62 -11.57
C GLU A 149 -14.16 -2.95 -12.08
N TYR A 150 -13.52 -3.74 -11.22
CA TYR A 150 -13.03 -5.07 -11.58
C TYR A 150 -14.13 -5.96 -12.15
N LEU A 151 -15.31 -5.94 -11.54
CA LEU A 151 -16.46 -6.77 -11.97
C LEU A 151 -17.09 -6.30 -13.27
N LYS A 152 -16.94 -5.04 -13.67
CA LYS A 152 -17.37 -4.56 -15.00
C LYS A 152 -16.56 -5.22 -16.11
N ASP A 153 -15.25 -5.30 -15.93
CA ASP A 153 -14.35 -5.87 -16.91
C ASP A 153 -14.41 -7.42 -16.94
N ASN A 154 -14.86 -8.04 -15.85
CA ASN A 154 -14.88 -9.49 -15.64
C ASN A 154 -16.31 -10.06 -15.43
N ARG A 155 -17.22 -9.76 -16.32
CA ARG A 155 -18.65 -10.13 -16.21
C ARG A 155 -18.92 -11.63 -15.98
N LYS A 156 -18.11 -12.53 -16.54
CA LYS A 156 -18.25 -13.99 -16.34
C LYS A 156 -17.98 -14.41 -14.89
N ILE A 157 -17.15 -13.67 -14.18
CA ILE A 157 -16.78 -13.96 -12.79
C ILE A 157 -17.84 -13.40 -11.82
N LYS A 158 -18.59 -12.37 -12.23
CA LYS A 158 -19.62 -11.72 -11.40
C LYS A 158 -20.67 -12.69 -10.85
N LEU A 159 -21.01 -13.73 -11.61
CA LEU A 159 -22.01 -14.74 -11.23
C LEU A 159 -21.49 -15.77 -10.22
N LEU A 160 -20.16 -15.94 -10.09
CA LEU A 160 -19.52 -17.01 -9.33
C LEU A 160 -18.79 -16.52 -8.07
N THR A 161 -18.56 -15.20 -7.93
CA THR A 161 -17.79 -14.66 -6.81
C THR A 161 -18.68 -13.88 -5.85
N PRO A 162 -18.60 -14.15 -4.54
CA PRO A 162 -19.23 -13.32 -3.55
C PRO A 162 -18.69 -11.89 -3.65
N GLY A 163 -19.49 -10.91 -3.25
CA GLY A 163 -19.04 -9.52 -3.11
C GLY A 163 -17.85 -9.39 -2.17
N VAL A 164 -17.41 -8.17 -1.94
CA VAL A 164 -16.37 -7.88 -0.94
C VAL A 164 -16.83 -8.35 0.44
N VAL A 165 -15.99 -9.09 1.13
CA VAL A 165 -16.18 -9.55 2.50
C VAL A 165 -15.13 -8.91 3.38
N VAL A 166 -15.57 -8.07 4.30
CA VAL A 166 -14.72 -7.48 5.33
C VAL A 166 -14.67 -8.41 6.53
N MET A 167 -13.51 -8.58 7.15
CA MET A 167 -13.30 -9.48 8.27
C MET A 167 -12.19 -8.99 9.19
N THR A 168 -12.07 -9.58 10.36
CA THR A 168 -10.93 -9.30 11.25
C THR A 168 -9.64 -9.98 10.75
N PRO A 169 -8.46 -9.47 11.12
CA PRO A 169 -7.19 -10.09 10.76
C PRO A 169 -7.07 -11.56 11.21
N GLU A 170 -7.63 -11.91 12.37
CA GLU A 170 -7.62 -13.27 12.91
C GLU A 170 -8.41 -14.24 12.01
N VAL A 171 -9.60 -13.80 11.57
CA VAL A 171 -10.45 -14.60 10.66
C VAL A 171 -9.78 -14.74 9.30
N ALA A 172 -9.17 -13.67 8.78
CA ALA A 172 -8.43 -13.71 7.52
C ALA A 172 -7.25 -14.70 7.60
N ARG A 173 -6.45 -14.63 8.67
CA ARG A 173 -5.32 -15.51 8.93
C ARG A 173 -5.76 -16.99 9.07
N SER A 174 -6.79 -17.25 9.84
CA SER A 174 -7.33 -18.63 10.01
C SER A 174 -7.80 -19.22 8.68
N ARG A 175 -8.47 -18.43 7.84
CA ARG A 175 -8.89 -18.85 6.50
C ARG A 175 -7.70 -19.12 5.58
N GLY A 176 -6.70 -18.23 5.58
CA GLY A 176 -5.49 -18.40 4.80
C GLY A 176 -4.77 -19.67 5.16
N GLN A 177 -4.56 -19.94 6.45
CA GLN A 177 -3.96 -21.17 6.94
C GLN A 177 -4.73 -22.43 6.51
N LEU A 178 -6.08 -22.39 6.57
CA LEU A 178 -6.92 -23.49 6.14
C LEU A 178 -6.75 -23.77 4.63
N VAL A 179 -6.78 -22.73 3.82
CA VAL A 179 -6.59 -22.85 2.36
C VAL A 179 -5.19 -23.37 2.05
N SER A 180 -4.16 -22.83 2.68
CA SER A 180 -2.77 -23.25 2.51
C SER A 180 -2.60 -24.73 2.85
N ARG A 181 -3.12 -25.21 4.00
CA ARG A 181 -3.09 -26.63 4.39
C ARG A 181 -3.75 -27.54 3.36
N LYS A 182 -4.95 -27.15 2.86
CA LYS A 182 -5.65 -27.93 1.83
C LYS A 182 -4.85 -28.02 0.55
N LEU A 183 -4.28 -26.90 0.08
CA LEU A 183 -3.46 -26.87 -1.14
C LEU A 183 -2.18 -27.69 -0.99
N THR A 184 -1.54 -27.66 0.19
CA THR A 184 -0.37 -28.51 0.51
C THR A 184 -0.74 -29.99 0.46
N GLY A 185 -1.83 -30.40 1.08
CA GLY A 185 -2.29 -31.80 1.04
C GLY A 185 -2.62 -32.27 -0.38
N ILE A 186 -3.26 -31.43 -1.20
CA ILE A 186 -3.51 -31.72 -2.62
C ILE A 186 -2.18 -31.86 -3.39
N TYR A 187 -1.21 -30.98 -3.13
CA TYR A 187 0.10 -31.04 -3.77
C TYR A 187 0.87 -32.31 -3.41
N GLU A 188 0.87 -32.73 -2.15
CA GLU A 188 1.48 -33.95 -1.66
C GLU A 188 0.86 -35.17 -2.33
N PHE A 189 -0.48 -35.27 -2.31
CA PHE A 189 -1.21 -36.34 -3.00
C PHE A 189 -0.88 -36.40 -4.51
N LEU A 190 -0.89 -35.28 -5.19
CA LEU A 190 -0.52 -35.23 -6.63
C LEU A 190 0.93 -35.65 -6.86
N THR A 191 1.83 -35.37 -5.91
CA THR A 191 3.23 -35.76 -6.01
C THR A 191 3.38 -37.28 -5.89
N GLU A 192 2.67 -37.93 -4.98
CA GLU A 192 2.63 -39.40 -4.83
C GLU A 192 2.06 -40.07 -6.08
N VAL A 193 0.89 -39.62 -6.54
CA VAL A 193 0.27 -40.14 -7.77
C VAL A 193 1.17 -39.94 -8.99
N ARG A 194 1.88 -38.82 -9.09
CA ARG A 194 2.86 -38.57 -10.16
C ARG A 194 4.03 -39.52 -10.10
N GLN A 195 4.59 -39.78 -8.90
CA GLN A 195 5.68 -40.73 -8.74
C GLN A 195 5.25 -42.14 -9.17
N PHE A 196 4.06 -42.56 -8.76
CA PHE A 196 3.47 -43.83 -9.19
C PHE A 196 3.29 -43.89 -10.71
N ALA A 197 2.73 -42.84 -11.31
CA ALA A 197 2.53 -42.72 -12.75
C ALA A 197 3.85 -42.74 -13.54
N GLN A 198 4.89 -42.10 -13.06
CA GLN A 198 6.23 -42.13 -13.65
C GLN A 198 6.86 -43.52 -13.60
N LYS A 199 6.80 -44.17 -12.42
CA LYS A 199 7.31 -45.54 -12.25
C LYS A 199 6.66 -46.54 -13.20
N ASN A 200 5.35 -46.39 -13.44
CA ASN A 200 4.57 -47.26 -14.31
C ASN A 200 4.45 -46.76 -15.75
N LYS A 201 5.21 -45.72 -16.14
CA LYS A 201 5.23 -45.12 -17.53
C LYS A 201 3.83 -44.73 -18.03
N LEU A 202 2.96 -44.23 -17.13
CA LEU A 202 1.60 -43.87 -17.47
C LEU A 202 1.54 -42.51 -18.21
N PRO A 203 0.67 -42.34 -19.23
CA PRO A 203 0.70 -41.19 -20.14
C PRO A 203 0.30 -39.85 -19.46
N PHE A 204 -0.36 -39.89 -18.28
CA PHE A 204 -0.83 -38.70 -17.62
C PHE A 204 0.19 -38.07 -16.62
N ALA A 205 1.36 -38.66 -16.43
CA ALA A 205 2.39 -38.16 -15.51
C ALA A 205 2.78 -36.68 -15.80
N LYS A 206 2.88 -36.29 -17.10
CA LYS A 206 3.14 -34.89 -17.50
C LYS A 206 2.02 -33.93 -17.07
N ARG A 207 0.75 -34.36 -17.14
CA ARG A 207 -0.41 -33.53 -16.72
C ARG A 207 -0.39 -33.31 -15.23
N LEU A 208 -0.05 -34.33 -14.43
CA LEU A 208 0.10 -34.22 -12.97
C LEU A 208 1.22 -33.25 -12.58
N THR A 209 2.34 -33.26 -13.31
CA THR A 209 3.43 -32.29 -13.09
C THR A 209 2.95 -30.85 -13.33
N LYS A 210 2.22 -30.60 -14.41
CA LYS A 210 1.67 -29.27 -14.70
C LYS A 210 0.70 -28.83 -13.61
N LEU A 211 -0.18 -29.73 -13.15
CA LEU A 211 -1.14 -29.42 -12.08
C LEU A 211 -0.43 -29.11 -10.75
N GLY A 212 0.56 -29.92 -10.36
CA GLY A 212 1.37 -29.69 -9.17
C GLY A 212 2.11 -28.35 -9.21
N ASN A 213 2.69 -27.98 -10.37
CA ASN A 213 3.33 -26.66 -10.54
C ASN A 213 2.35 -25.51 -10.39
N ASN A 214 1.12 -25.65 -10.94
CA ASN A 214 0.08 -24.63 -10.78
C ASN A 214 -0.32 -24.46 -9.31
N ILE A 215 -0.50 -25.56 -8.57
CA ILE A 215 -0.81 -25.50 -7.12
C ILE A 215 0.31 -24.82 -6.35
N ARG A 216 1.57 -25.18 -6.62
CA ARG A 216 2.73 -24.54 -5.98
C ARG A 216 2.77 -23.04 -6.25
N MET A 217 2.47 -22.63 -7.48
CA MET A 217 2.41 -21.20 -7.85
C MET A 217 1.28 -20.47 -7.09
N ILE A 218 0.09 -21.08 -7.01
CA ILE A 218 -1.05 -20.52 -6.27
C ILE A 218 -0.71 -20.38 -4.79
N THR A 219 -0.14 -21.41 -4.17
CA THR A 219 0.27 -21.39 -2.74
C THR A 219 1.28 -20.26 -2.50
N ARG A 220 2.27 -20.11 -3.38
CA ARG A 220 3.25 -19.03 -3.29
C ARG A 220 2.60 -17.65 -3.41
N GLN A 221 1.66 -17.47 -4.33
CA GLN A 221 0.94 -16.20 -4.47
C GLN A 221 0.09 -15.88 -3.24
N LEU A 222 -0.55 -16.89 -2.64
CA LEU A 222 -1.31 -16.72 -1.41
C LEU A 222 -0.41 -16.29 -0.25
N SER A 223 0.74 -16.94 -0.04
CA SER A 223 1.65 -16.56 1.04
C SER A 223 2.22 -15.13 0.87
N ILE A 224 2.50 -14.70 -0.36
CA ILE A 224 2.92 -13.32 -0.65
C ILE A 224 1.79 -12.32 -0.31
N ARG A 225 0.55 -12.63 -0.67
CA ARG A 225 -0.61 -11.79 -0.33
C ARG A 225 -0.85 -11.70 1.17
N GLU A 226 -0.75 -12.81 1.88
CA GLU A 226 -0.89 -12.85 3.34
C GLU A 226 0.19 -12.02 4.03
N ALA A 227 1.45 -12.18 3.64
CA ALA A 227 2.56 -11.40 4.17
C ALA A 227 2.37 -9.88 3.91
N ALA A 228 1.90 -9.51 2.73
CA ALA A 228 1.60 -8.12 2.41
C ALA A 228 0.46 -7.58 3.28
N LEU A 229 -0.64 -8.32 3.44
CA LEU A 229 -1.76 -7.90 4.30
C LEU A 229 -1.35 -7.76 5.76
N GLU A 230 -0.49 -8.63 6.28
CA GLU A 230 0.10 -8.51 7.63
C GLU A 230 0.96 -7.24 7.76
N LEU A 231 1.78 -6.94 6.76
CA LEU A 231 2.59 -5.71 6.74
C LEU A 231 1.74 -4.44 6.82
N TYR A 232 0.59 -4.44 6.16
CA TYR A 232 -0.33 -3.29 6.12
C TYR A 232 -1.36 -3.30 7.27
N GLN A 233 -1.47 -4.37 8.06
CA GLN A 233 -2.46 -4.49 9.14
C GLN A 233 -2.50 -3.27 10.08
N PRO A 234 -1.38 -2.68 10.55
CA PRO A 234 -1.42 -1.51 11.43
C PRO A 234 -2.18 -0.33 10.83
N PHE A 235 -2.13 -0.17 9.51
CA PHE A 235 -2.79 0.91 8.79
C PHE A 235 -4.24 0.54 8.42
N LEU A 236 -4.48 -0.71 8.02
CA LEU A 236 -5.78 -1.16 7.55
C LEU A 236 -6.78 -1.44 8.67
N TYR A 237 -6.30 -1.85 9.85
CA TYR A 237 -7.17 -2.35 10.91
C TYR A 237 -6.91 -1.73 12.28
N ASP A 238 -5.64 -1.61 12.71
CA ASP A 238 -5.33 -1.26 14.08
C ASP A 238 -5.49 0.24 14.35
N ASN A 239 -5.11 1.10 13.40
CA ASN A 239 -5.12 2.55 13.54
C ASN A 239 -6.39 3.20 12.97
N ARG A 240 -6.83 4.31 13.59
CA ARG A 240 -7.96 5.14 13.16
C ARG A 240 -7.59 6.62 13.27
N PHE A 241 -6.40 6.97 12.86
CA PHE A 241 -5.95 8.36 12.93
C PHE A 241 -6.66 9.22 11.90
N ILE A 242 -7.06 10.41 12.34
CA ILE A 242 -7.42 11.54 11.47
C ILE A 242 -6.43 12.64 11.84
N PHE A 243 -5.69 13.13 10.84
CA PHE A 243 -4.72 14.20 11.04
C PHE A 243 -5.36 15.53 10.72
N GLU A 244 -5.16 16.51 11.59
CA GLU A 244 -5.64 17.88 11.38
C GLU A 244 -4.74 18.62 10.40
N SER A 245 -5.31 19.11 9.31
CA SER A 245 -4.60 19.84 8.24
C SER A 245 -4.67 21.37 8.39
N GLU A 246 -4.97 21.89 9.58
CA GLU A 246 -5.24 23.30 9.82
C GLU A 246 -4.08 24.22 9.41
N ASN A 247 -2.83 23.87 9.71
CA ASN A 247 -1.68 24.70 9.41
C ASN A 247 -1.52 24.95 7.90
N ILE A 248 -1.66 23.91 7.08
CA ILE A 248 -1.54 24.07 5.62
C ILE A 248 -2.76 24.82 5.04
N ARG A 249 -3.94 24.59 5.59
CA ARG A 249 -5.16 25.28 5.17
C ARG A 249 -5.08 26.78 5.46
N THR A 250 -4.66 27.16 6.67
CA THR A 250 -4.45 28.55 7.05
C THR A 250 -3.38 29.19 6.17
N ALA A 251 -2.28 28.50 5.90
CA ALA A 251 -1.25 28.99 5.00
C ALA A 251 -1.77 29.21 3.59
N HIS A 252 -2.50 28.25 3.04
CA HIS A 252 -3.08 28.32 1.70
C HIS A 252 -4.15 29.44 1.57
N ALA A 253 -4.96 29.65 2.59
CA ALA A 253 -5.99 30.71 2.60
C ALA A 253 -5.40 32.13 2.56
N ARG A 254 -4.12 32.31 2.88
CA ARG A 254 -3.41 33.61 2.80
C ARG A 254 -2.92 33.93 1.39
N LEU A 255 -2.91 32.97 0.49
CA LEU A 255 -2.51 33.17 -0.90
C LEU A 255 -3.58 33.94 -1.68
N SER A 256 -3.14 34.70 -2.68
CA SER A 256 -4.06 35.26 -3.69
C SER A 256 -4.77 34.16 -4.47
N GLU A 257 -5.90 34.45 -5.08
CA GLU A 257 -6.64 33.46 -5.90
C GLU A 257 -5.79 32.89 -7.03
N GLU A 258 -4.88 33.65 -7.62
CA GLU A 258 -3.98 33.18 -8.65
C GLU A 258 -2.97 32.18 -8.10
N GLU A 259 -2.38 32.48 -6.95
CA GLU A 259 -1.43 31.57 -6.29
C GLU A 259 -2.12 30.27 -5.80
N GLN A 260 -3.33 30.38 -5.24
CA GLN A 260 -4.13 29.22 -4.85
C GLN A 260 -4.42 28.29 -6.04
N ARG A 261 -4.61 28.83 -7.25
CA ARG A 261 -4.76 28.01 -8.46
C ARG A 261 -3.47 27.33 -8.89
N LYS A 262 -2.32 27.95 -8.65
CA LYS A 262 -0.99 27.38 -8.95
C LYS A 262 -0.53 26.35 -7.92
N LEU A 263 -0.91 26.54 -6.67
CA LEU A 263 -0.56 25.67 -5.52
C LEU A 263 -1.84 25.15 -4.86
N PRO A 264 -2.62 24.31 -5.52
CA PRO A 264 -3.95 23.92 -5.04
C PRO A 264 -3.88 23.10 -3.74
N TRP A 265 -4.71 23.49 -2.77
CA TRP A 265 -4.97 22.73 -1.54
C TRP A 265 -6.47 22.79 -1.22
N TRP A 266 -7.24 21.91 -1.86
CA TRP A 266 -8.69 21.82 -1.68
C TRP A 266 -9.15 20.36 -1.45
N PRO A 267 -8.81 19.74 -0.31
CA PRO A 267 -9.18 18.36 -0.04
C PRO A 267 -10.70 18.14 -0.14
N GLU A 268 -11.52 19.11 0.25
CA GLU A 268 -12.99 19.06 0.19
C GLU A 268 -13.55 18.94 -1.24
N ARG A 269 -12.77 19.28 -2.28
CA ARG A 269 -13.18 19.18 -3.70
C ARG A 269 -12.87 17.82 -4.31
N ILE A 270 -12.12 16.98 -3.64
CA ILE A 270 -11.74 15.66 -4.16
C ILE A 270 -12.99 14.78 -4.22
N ARG A 271 -13.35 14.35 -5.40
CA ARG A 271 -14.41 13.37 -5.62
C ARG A 271 -13.83 11.98 -5.52
N TRP A 272 -13.77 11.42 -4.31
CA TRP A 272 -13.05 10.19 -3.98
C TRP A 272 -13.38 9.01 -4.89
N ARG A 273 -14.67 8.77 -5.21
CA ARG A 273 -15.02 7.68 -6.11
C ARG A 273 -14.36 7.84 -7.48
N HIS A 274 -14.40 9.04 -8.06
CA HIS A 274 -13.75 9.33 -9.34
C HIS A 274 -12.23 9.18 -9.20
N TYR A 275 -11.65 9.75 -8.16
CA TYR A 275 -10.22 9.66 -7.88
C TYR A 275 -9.74 8.19 -7.84
N TRP A 276 -10.39 7.33 -7.05
CA TRP A 276 -9.99 5.94 -6.91
C TRP A 276 -10.26 5.07 -8.15
N THR A 277 -11.33 5.34 -8.90
CA THR A 277 -11.70 4.50 -10.04
C THR A 277 -11.18 4.99 -11.39
N VAL A 278 -10.82 6.26 -11.50
CA VAL A 278 -10.32 6.87 -12.74
C VAL A 278 -8.87 7.27 -12.62
N ASN A 279 -8.51 8.08 -11.61
CA ASN A 279 -7.12 8.53 -11.48
C ASN A 279 -6.22 7.38 -10.99
N GLU A 280 -6.44 6.89 -9.79
CA GLU A 280 -5.57 5.90 -9.13
C GLU A 280 -5.55 4.57 -9.88
N LEU A 281 -6.72 3.96 -10.10
CA LEU A 281 -6.82 2.67 -10.74
C LEU A 281 -6.23 2.66 -12.16
N ARG A 282 -6.59 3.67 -12.99
CA ARG A 282 -6.06 3.79 -14.35
C ARG A 282 -4.58 4.17 -14.39
N GLY A 283 -4.16 4.99 -13.43
CA GLY A 283 -2.75 5.33 -13.23
C GLY A 283 -1.90 4.09 -12.97
N ILE A 284 -2.29 3.25 -12.01
CA ILE A 284 -1.62 1.99 -11.70
C ILE A 284 -1.61 1.05 -12.92
N GLN A 285 -2.74 0.89 -13.60
CA GLN A 285 -2.81 0.04 -14.79
C GLN A 285 -1.86 0.50 -15.88
N LYS A 286 -1.78 1.80 -16.12
CA LYS A 286 -0.98 2.36 -17.20
C LYS A 286 0.51 2.41 -16.87
N TRP A 287 0.86 2.89 -15.70
CA TRP A 287 2.23 3.25 -15.35
C TRP A 287 2.95 2.19 -14.53
N VAL A 288 2.23 1.43 -13.70
CA VAL A 288 2.82 0.41 -12.82
C VAL A 288 2.73 -0.97 -13.46
N GLU A 289 1.55 -1.42 -13.91
CA GLU A 289 1.39 -2.74 -14.56
C GLU A 289 2.02 -2.77 -15.95
N GLY A 290 1.91 -1.70 -16.73
CA GLY A 290 2.53 -1.57 -18.06
C GLY A 290 4.05 -1.69 -18.03
N GLU A 291 4.71 -1.24 -16.94
CA GLU A 291 6.14 -1.42 -16.73
C GLU A 291 6.48 -2.79 -16.10
N SER A 292 5.57 -3.38 -15.30
CA SER A 292 5.82 -4.63 -14.58
C SER A 292 5.84 -5.87 -15.44
N THR A 293 5.33 -5.80 -16.66
CA THR A 293 5.60 -6.87 -17.66
C THR A 293 7.10 -6.99 -17.98
N LYS A 294 7.93 -6.01 -17.56
CA LYS A 294 9.40 -6.03 -17.76
C LYS A 294 10.25 -6.11 -16.49
N ALA A 295 9.78 -5.78 -15.30
CA ALA A 295 10.70 -5.57 -14.16
C ALA A 295 10.22 -5.91 -12.73
N TYR A 296 8.96 -6.17 -12.45
CA TYR A 296 8.52 -6.42 -11.06
C TYR A 296 8.13 -7.87 -10.79
N SER A 297 9.12 -8.75 -10.68
CA SER A 297 9.03 -9.81 -9.68
C SER A 297 9.10 -9.10 -8.32
N PHE A 298 8.05 -9.20 -7.50
CA PHE A 298 8.08 -8.74 -6.11
C PHE A 298 9.33 -9.33 -5.44
N LYS A 299 10.36 -8.51 -5.26
CA LYS A 299 11.43 -8.74 -4.31
C LYS A 299 10.99 -8.05 -3.03
N LEU A 300 10.29 -8.79 -2.17
CA LEU A 300 10.17 -8.49 -0.75
C LEU A 300 11.51 -8.75 -0.09
#